data_9460740c4a4170128b68f607fbb089c9
#
_entry.id   9460740c4a4170128b68f607fbb089c9
#
_cell.length_a   1.000
_cell.length_b   1.000
_cell.length_c   1.000
_cell.angle_alpha   90.00
_cell.angle_beta   90.00
_cell.angle_gamma   90.00
#
_symmetry.space_group_name_H-M   'P 1'
#
loop_
_entity.id
_entity.type
_entity.pdbx_description
1 polymer ?
#
loop_
_entity_poly.entity_id
_entity_poly.type
_entity_poly.pdbx_seq_one_letter_code
_entity_poly.pdbx_strand_id
1 'polypeptide(L)'
;MARAIVGANWGDEGKGKITDMLAQESDIVIRFQGGSNAGHTIINNYGRFAMHLLPSGVFSQHTVNIIGNGVALNIPYFIKELNSLTEQGVPKPNIMVSDRAQILMPYHVALDTYEEERLAGKSFGSTRSGIAPFYSDKYAKIGFQVSELFGDMDELKEKCERICTLKNVMLVHLYHKDPLNADEIFNTLMEYKEMIAPYVADTGLYLHQAIKEGKKILLEGQLGTLKDPDHGIYPMVTSSSPLAAYGAIGAGIPPYEINEITTVAKAYSSAVGAGAFVSEIFGEEADELRKRGGDKGEFGATTGRPRRVGWFDAVATRYGCRVQGATSVALTVLDPLGYLKEIPMCVGYEIDGVVTKDFPTTQKLEKAKPVYKVLPGWNCDIRGIRKYEDLPENCKKYIEFVEEHIGFPITMVSNGPGRDDIIYRESKLSK
;
A
#
# COMPACT_ATOMS: atom_id res chain seq x y z
N MET A 1 -18.31 12.95 1.90
CA MET A 1 -17.40 12.96 0.72
C MET A 1 -16.12 12.23 1.12
N ALA A 2 -15.71 11.24 0.36
CA ALA A 2 -14.51 10.46 0.65
C ALA A 2 -13.45 10.65 -0.46
N ARG A 3 -12.18 10.81 -0.02
CA ARG A 3 -11.00 10.83 -0.86
C ARG A 3 -10.22 9.52 -0.66
N ALA A 4 -9.75 8.91 -1.76
CA ALA A 4 -8.86 7.74 -1.68
C ALA A 4 -7.43 8.11 -2.08
N ILE A 5 -6.45 7.63 -1.31
CA ILE A 5 -5.02 7.70 -1.61
C ILE A 5 -4.55 6.31 -1.96
N VAL A 6 -4.17 6.10 -3.21
CA VAL A 6 -3.81 4.78 -3.76
C VAL A 6 -2.53 4.85 -4.61
N GLY A 7 -1.88 3.72 -4.83
CA GLY A 7 -0.65 3.66 -5.61
C GLY A 7 -0.89 3.35 -7.09
N ALA A 8 -0.16 4.02 -7.97
CA ALA A 8 -0.24 3.78 -9.42
C ALA A 8 0.47 2.49 -9.85
N ASN A 9 1.57 2.13 -9.21
CA ASN A 9 2.52 1.16 -9.72
C ASN A 9 2.69 -0.07 -8.79
N TRP A 10 3.91 -0.33 -8.33
CA TRP A 10 4.28 -1.53 -7.54
C TRP A 10 4.12 -1.39 -6.02
N GLY A 11 3.82 -0.17 -5.49
CA GLY A 11 3.42 0.01 -4.10
C GLY A 11 4.29 0.90 -3.23
N ASP A 12 5.50 1.26 -3.65
CA ASP A 12 6.45 2.08 -2.88
C ASP A 12 6.48 3.55 -3.35
N GLU A 13 5.31 4.10 -3.68
CA GLU A 13 5.18 5.44 -4.28
C GLU A 13 5.24 6.59 -3.26
N GLY A 14 5.33 6.32 -1.95
CA GLY A 14 5.35 7.37 -0.92
C GLY A 14 3.97 7.83 -0.47
N LYS A 15 2.95 6.96 -0.53
CA LYS A 15 1.57 7.23 -0.09
C LYS A 15 1.46 7.71 1.35
N GLY A 16 2.23 7.12 2.26
CA GLY A 16 2.16 7.45 3.69
C GLY A 16 2.36 8.93 3.98
N LYS A 17 3.31 9.58 3.30
CA LYS A 17 3.53 11.03 3.41
C LYS A 17 2.33 11.84 2.92
N ILE A 18 1.76 11.48 1.76
CA ILE A 18 0.58 12.16 1.21
C ILE A 18 -0.62 11.98 2.14
N THR A 19 -0.80 10.77 2.68
CA THR A 19 -1.89 10.48 3.63
C THR A 19 -1.71 11.23 4.94
N ASP A 20 -0.50 11.26 5.51
CA ASP A 20 -0.21 11.98 6.76
C ASP A 20 -0.48 13.49 6.62
N MET A 21 -0.13 14.07 5.48
CA MET A 21 -0.44 15.46 5.18
C MET A 21 -1.95 15.70 5.09
N LEU A 22 -2.67 14.88 4.31
CA LEU A 22 -4.12 15.03 4.10
C LEU A 22 -4.94 14.64 5.32
N ALA A 23 -4.40 13.80 6.20
CA ALA A 23 -5.04 13.46 7.48
C ALA A 23 -5.26 14.66 8.38
N GLN A 24 -4.42 15.71 8.25
CA GLN A 24 -4.59 16.96 9.01
C GLN A 24 -5.89 17.71 8.68
N GLU A 25 -6.43 17.50 7.48
CA GLU A 25 -7.65 18.12 6.98
C GLU A 25 -8.85 17.17 6.99
N SER A 26 -8.65 15.93 7.49
CA SER A 26 -9.64 14.86 7.47
C SER A 26 -10.19 14.57 8.86
N ASP A 27 -11.51 14.37 8.96
CA ASP A 27 -12.15 13.96 10.21
C ASP A 27 -11.93 12.48 10.51
N ILE A 28 -11.81 11.65 9.45
CA ILE A 28 -11.70 10.20 9.57
C ILE A 28 -10.64 9.68 8.57
N VAL A 29 -9.75 8.80 9.02
CA VAL A 29 -8.79 8.08 8.17
C VAL A 29 -9.00 6.58 8.30
N ILE A 30 -9.16 5.88 7.18
CA ILE A 30 -9.52 4.47 7.15
C ILE A 30 -8.47 3.66 6.38
N ARG A 31 -7.88 2.65 7.02
CA ARG A 31 -7.21 1.54 6.31
C ARG A 31 -8.29 0.57 5.84
N PHE A 32 -8.40 0.37 4.54
CA PHE A 32 -9.51 -0.42 3.97
C PHE A 32 -9.08 -1.80 3.44
N GLN A 33 -7.78 -2.07 3.30
CA GLN A 33 -7.26 -3.34 2.78
C GLN A 33 -5.81 -3.60 3.22
N GLY A 34 -5.28 -4.79 2.87
CA GLY A 34 -3.93 -5.20 3.22
C GLY A 34 -3.81 -5.61 4.67
N GLY A 35 -2.64 -5.52 5.23
CA GLY A 35 -2.33 -5.89 6.60
C GLY A 35 -0.97 -5.34 7.00
N SER A 36 -0.27 -6.06 7.88
CA SER A 36 1.07 -5.67 8.36
C SER A 36 2.21 -5.99 7.39
N ASN A 37 1.91 -6.39 6.16
CA ASN A 37 2.90 -6.83 5.16
C ASN A 37 3.68 -5.70 4.47
N ALA A 38 3.13 -4.49 4.40
CA ALA A 38 3.79 -3.36 3.76
C ALA A 38 3.95 -2.20 4.73
N GLY A 39 5.19 -1.79 4.94
CA GLY A 39 5.53 -0.64 5.75
C GLY A 39 5.58 0.65 4.94
N HIS A 40 5.18 1.75 5.55
CA HIS A 40 5.40 3.09 5.05
C HIS A 40 6.06 3.97 6.11
N THR A 41 6.91 4.88 5.66
CA THR A 41 7.60 5.80 6.56
C THR A 41 6.86 7.14 6.60
N ILE A 42 6.64 7.63 7.82
CA ILE A 42 6.11 8.96 8.09
C ILE A 42 7.15 9.75 8.86
N ILE A 43 7.41 10.98 8.43
CA ILE A 43 8.32 11.92 9.11
C ILE A 43 7.51 13.17 9.43
N ASN A 44 7.32 13.41 10.73
CA ASN A 44 6.55 14.54 11.25
C ASN A 44 7.18 15.12 12.54
N ASN A 45 6.45 15.98 13.25
CA ASN A 45 6.92 16.66 14.45
C ASN A 45 7.26 15.72 15.62
N TYR A 46 6.71 14.50 15.65
CA TYR A 46 7.01 13.49 16.66
C TYR A 46 8.26 12.67 16.34
N GLY A 47 8.73 12.71 15.08
CA GLY A 47 9.90 11.97 14.64
C GLY A 47 9.66 11.16 13.38
N ARG A 48 10.39 10.04 13.25
CA ARG A 48 10.33 9.13 12.12
C ARG A 48 9.72 7.79 12.55
N PHE A 49 8.65 7.41 11.89
CA PHE A 49 7.87 6.20 12.18
C PHE A 49 7.80 5.28 10.96
N ALA A 50 8.03 4.00 11.18
CA ALA A 50 7.76 2.95 10.21
C ALA A 50 6.44 2.27 10.58
N MET A 51 5.37 2.67 9.89
CA MET A 51 4.01 2.18 10.14
C MET A 51 3.66 1.05 9.18
N HIS A 52 2.89 0.08 9.63
CA HIS A 52 2.46 -1.07 8.83
C HIS A 52 0.94 -1.23 8.82
N LEU A 53 0.32 -1.30 9.99
CA LEU A 53 -1.11 -1.60 10.13
C LEU A 53 -1.95 -0.37 10.47
N LEU A 54 -1.45 0.51 11.34
CA LEU A 54 -2.20 1.69 11.76
C LEU A 54 -2.37 2.70 10.61
N PRO A 55 -3.52 3.41 10.55
CA PRO A 55 -3.70 4.53 9.63
C PRO A 55 -2.73 5.68 9.90
N SER A 56 -2.35 6.42 8.85
CA SER A 56 -1.45 7.59 8.98
C SER A 56 -2.07 8.74 9.79
N GLY A 57 -3.39 8.75 10.00
CA GLY A 57 -4.09 9.75 10.81
C GLY A 57 -3.86 9.64 12.31
N VAL A 58 -3.16 8.61 12.82
CA VAL A 58 -2.89 8.43 14.27
C VAL A 58 -2.05 9.53 14.90
N PHE A 59 -1.40 10.35 14.10
CA PHE A 59 -0.63 11.52 14.56
C PHE A 59 -1.48 12.79 14.73
N SER A 60 -2.76 12.74 14.33
CA SER A 60 -3.69 13.86 14.39
C SER A 60 -4.75 13.61 15.49
N GLN A 61 -4.81 14.49 16.50
CA GLN A 61 -5.66 14.29 17.67
C GLN A 61 -7.17 14.43 17.38
N HIS A 62 -7.54 15.19 16.35
CA HIS A 62 -8.94 15.37 15.97
C HIS A 62 -9.46 14.26 15.06
N THR A 63 -8.56 13.46 14.49
CA THR A 63 -8.90 12.45 13.49
C THR A 63 -9.33 11.14 14.15
N VAL A 64 -10.45 10.57 13.71
CA VAL A 64 -10.84 9.21 14.03
C VAL A 64 -10.15 8.27 13.03
N ASN A 65 -9.44 7.30 13.56
CA ASN A 65 -8.72 6.30 12.75
C ASN A 65 -9.51 5.00 12.74
N ILE A 66 -9.63 4.36 11.58
CA ILE A 66 -10.43 3.13 11.45
C ILE A 66 -9.60 2.05 10.75
N ILE A 67 -9.57 0.87 11.37
CA ILE A 67 -9.21 -0.38 10.72
C ILE A 67 -10.48 -0.96 10.14
N GLY A 68 -10.64 -0.87 8.82
CA GLY A 68 -11.84 -1.30 8.11
C GLY A 68 -11.97 -2.82 7.99
N ASN A 69 -13.15 -3.27 7.60
CA ASN A 69 -13.48 -4.70 7.47
C ASN A 69 -12.70 -5.43 6.37
N GLY A 70 -12.05 -4.70 5.46
CA GLY A 70 -11.22 -5.29 4.41
C GLY A 70 -9.79 -5.64 4.84
N VAL A 71 -9.36 -5.22 6.04
CA VAL A 71 -7.99 -5.39 6.54
C VAL A 71 -7.76 -6.79 7.10
N ALA A 72 -6.58 -7.37 6.83
CA ALA A 72 -6.06 -8.54 7.52
C ALA A 72 -5.52 -8.12 8.90
N LEU A 73 -6.35 -8.27 9.93
CA LEU A 73 -6.09 -7.74 11.26
C LEU A 73 -5.16 -8.67 12.05
N ASN A 74 -3.89 -8.30 12.16
CA ASN A 74 -2.95 -8.90 13.09
C ASN A 74 -3.05 -8.17 14.44
N ILE A 75 -3.80 -8.73 15.40
CA ILE A 75 -4.11 -8.09 16.68
C ILE A 75 -2.85 -7.81 17.52
N PRO A 76 -1.92 -8.76 17.72
CA PRO A 76 -0.67 -8.48 18.43
C PRO A 76 0.15 -7.36 17.79
N TYR A 77 0.19 -7.32 16.46
CA TYR A 77 0.92 -6.28 15.72
C TYR A 77 0.25 -4.92 15.89
N PHE A 78 -1.07 -4.85 15.83
CA PHE A 78 -1.87 -3.65 16.08
C PHE A 78 -1.57 -3.04 17.46
N ILE A 79 -1.60 -3.85 18.51
CA ILE A 79 -1.29 -3.40 19.87
C ILE A 79 0.17 -2.96 20.00
N LYS A 80 1.10 -3.71 19.40
CA LYS A 80 2.53 -3.36 19.39
C LYS A 80 2.77 -1.98 18.74
N GLU A 81 2.16 -1.71 17.61
CA GLU A 81 2.28 -0.39 16.95
C GLU A 81 1.68 0.72 17.80
N LEU A 82 0.50 0.53 18.39
CA LEU A 82 -0.11 1.51 19.29
C LEU A 82 0.78 1.86 20.48
N ASN A 83 1.34 0.84 21.13
CA ASN A 83 2.24 1.04 22.28
C ASN A 83 3.51 1.80 21.85
N SER A 84 4.08 1.43 20.72
CA SER A 84 5.27 2.11 20.17
C SER A 84 5.04 3.59 19.88
N LEU A 85 3.84 4.00 19.45
CA LEU A 85 3.50 5.42 19.29
C LEU A 85 3.53 6.15 20.63
N THR A 86 2.89 5.56 21.64
CA THR A 86 2.80 6.15 22.99
C THR A 86 4.19 6.27 23.64
N GLU A 87 5.01 5.25 23.51
CA GLU A 87 6.41 5.24 24.00
C GLU A 87 7.27 6.32 23.36
N GLN A 88 6.98 6.70 22.12
CA GLN A 88 7.65 7.77 21.38
C GLN A 88 7.00 9.15 21.60
N GLY A 89 6.08 9.28 22.55
CA GLY A 89 5.47 10.54 22.92
C GLY A 89 4.31 11.00 22.03
N VAL A 90 3.80 10.15 21.15
CA VAL A 90 2.58 10.44 20.39
C VAL A 90 1.39 10.24 21.33
N PRO A 91 0.48 11.22 21.47
CA PRO A 91 -0.70 11.07 22.27
C PRO A 91 -1.57 9.90 21.78
N LYS A 92 -2.26 9.22 22.72
CA LYS A 92 -3.10 8.05 22.35
C LYS A 92 -4.12 8.45 21.27
N PRO A 93 -4.08 7.79 20.09
CA PRO A 93 -4.98 8.15 19.00
C PRO A 93 -6.41 7.69 19.27
N ASN A 94 -7.38 8.39 18.70
CA ASN A 94 -8.74 7.90 18.59
C ASN A 94 -8.79 6.87 17.47
N ILE A 95 -9.00 5.58 17.80
CA ILE A 95 -8.97 4.48 16.85
C ILE A 95 -10.09 3.47 17.10
N MET A 96 -10.69 3.00 16.02
CA MET A 96 -11.72 1.96 15.99
C MET A 96 -11.29 0.81 15.10
N VAL A 97 -11.71 -0.38 15.44
CA VAL A 97 -11.55 -1.59 14.65
C VAL A 97 -12.93 -2.13 14.29
N SER A 98 -13.15 -2.40 13.00
CA SER A 98 -14.42 -2.96 12.55
C SER A 98 -14.67 -4.33 13.18
N ASP A 99 -15.85 -4.51 13.75
CA ASP A 99 -16.37 -5.79 14.24
C ASP A 99 -16.44 -6.85 13.11
N ARG A 100 -16.52 -6.41 11.84
CA ARG A 100 -16.53 -7.26 10.63
C ARG A 100 -15.14 -7.51 10.06
N ALA A 101 -14.07 -6.91 10.61
CA ALA A 101 -12.71 -7.25 10.22
C ALA A 101 -12.41 -8.72 10.55
N GLN A 102 -11.54 -9.35 9.76
CA GLN A 102 -11.13 -10.73 10.04
C GLN A 102 -9.73 -10.77 10.63
N ILE A 103 -9.52 -11.76 11.48
CA ILE A 103 -8.32 -11.91 12.29
C ILE A 103 -7.26 -12.71 11.53
N LEU A 104 -6.08 -12.16 11.40
CA LEU A 104 -4.91 -12.86 10.90
C LEU A 104 -4.33 -13.70 12.03
N MET A 105 -4.46 -15.03 11.91
CA MET A 105 -4.01 -16.01 12.90
C MET A 105 -2.53 -16.39 12.71
N PRO A 106 -1.84 -16.85 13.76
CA PRO A 106 -0.43 -17.27 13.67
C PRO A 106 -0.20 -18.36 12.61
N TYR A 107 -1.13 -19.28 12.39
CA TYR A 107 -1.00 -20.31 11.37
C TYR A 107 -1.00 -19.75 9.93
N HIS A 108 -1.59 -18.56 9.68
CA HIS A 108 -1.47 -17.90 8.38
C HIS A 108 -0.02 -17.51 8.08
N VAL A 109 0.68 -16.98 9.10
CA VAL A 109 2.11 -16.62 9.00
C VAL A 109 2.97 -17.86 8.76
N ALA A 110 2.67 -18.95 9.48
CA ALA A 110 3.35 -20.23 9.30
C ALA A 110 3.15 -20.80 7.90
N LEU A 111 1.90 -20.85 7.40
CA LEU A 111 1.57 -21.35 6.06
C LEU A 111 2.23 -20.52 4.95
N ASP A 112 2.25 -19.18 5.07
CA ASP A 112 2.95 -18.30 4.13
C ASP A 112 4.45 -18.59 4.08
N THR A 113 5.05 -18.84 5.25
CA THR A 113 6.46 -19.19 5.36
C THR A 113 6.76 -20.55 4.73
N TYR A 114 5.94 -21.56 5.03
CA TYR A 114 6.14 -22.92 4.50
C TYR A 114 5.92 -23.00 2.99
N GLU A 115 5.01 -22.19 2.44
CA GLU A 115 4.81 -22.15 1.00
C GLU A 115 6.02 -21.51 0.28
N GLU A 116 6.58 -20.41 0.82
CA GLU A 116 7.81 -19.82 0.29
C GLU A 116 9.01 -20.79 0.35
N GLU A 117 9.11 -21.59 1.43
CA GLU A 117 10.12 -22.63 1.57
C GLU A 117 9.91 -23.75 0.52
N ARG A 118 8.67 -24.22 0.33
CA ARG A 118 8.31 -25.25 -0.63
C ARG A 118 8.59 -24.85 -2.08
N LEU A 119 8.33 -23.59 -2.42
CA LEU A 119 8.58 -23.04 -3.76
C LEU A 119 10.06 -22.82 -4.05
N ALA A 120 10.91 -22.71 -3.02
CA ALA A 120 12.35 -22.55 -3.14
C ALA A 120 12.75 -21.45 -4.14
N GLY A 121 13.49 -21.77 -5.22
CA GLY A 121 13.93 -20.83 -6.25
C GLY A 121 12.83 -20.20 -7.11
N LYS A 122 11.58 -20.65 -6.97
CA LYS A 122 10.39 -20.12 -7.67
C LYS A 122 9.45 -19.35 -6.73
N SER A 123 9.94 -18.94 -5.55
CA SER A 123 9.16 -18.23 -4.55
C SER A 123 8.68 -16.87 -5.05
N PHE A 124 7.52 -16.43 -4.55
CA PHE A 124 6.93 -15.12 -4.91
C PHE A 124 7.68 -13.95 -4.29
N GLY A 125 8.53 -14.21 -3.30
CA GLY A 125 9.18 -13.19 -2.48
C GLY A 125 8.22 -12.58 -1.46
N SER A 126 7.34 -13.40 -0.88
CA SER A 126 6.43 -12.99 0.19
C SER A 126 7.17 -12.34 1.35
N THR A 127 6.49 -11.41 2.01
CA THR A 127 6.93 -10.83 3.29
C THR A 127 6.81 -11.80 4.46
N ARG A 128 6.21 -12.99 4.24
CA ARG A 128 5.90 -14.00 5.26
C ARG A 128 5.02 -13.45 6.37
N SER A 129 4.10 -12.56 6.01
CA SER A 129 3.17 -11.92 6.94
C SER A 129 1.79 -12.57 6.96
N GLY A 130 1.63 -13.72 6.28
CA GLY A 130 0.41 -14.51 6.29
C GLY A 130 -0.73 -13.98 5.43
N ILE A 131 -0.48 -13.03 4.51
CA ILE A 131 -1.52 -12.34 3.76
C ILE A 131 -2.24 -13.26 2.77
N ALA A 132 -1.51 -14.05 1.99
CA ALA A 132 -2.13 -14.95 1.02
C ALA A 132 -2.98 -16.04 1.69
N PRO A 133 -2.49 -16.78 2.69
CA PRO A 133 -3.32 -17.74 3.43
C PRO A 133 -4.53 -17.09 4.11
N PHE A 134 -4.38 -15.88 4.65
CA PHE A 134 -5.47 -15.15 5.29
C PHE A 134 -6.61 -14.83 4.31
N TYR A 135 -6.30 -14.20 3.15
CA TYR A 135 -7.34 -13.89 2.17
C TYR A 135 -7.92 -15.15 1.51
N SER A 136 -7.14 -16.21 1.34
CA SER A 136 -7.66 -17.53 0.96
C SER A 136 -8.76 -18.00 1.93
N ASP A 137 -8.49 -17.96 3.22
CA ASP A 137 -9.43 -18.38 4.25
C ASP A 137 -10.67 -17.48 4.31
N LYS A 138 -10.48 -16.18 4.17
CA LYS A 138 -11.59 -15.22 4.12
C LYS A 138 -12.59 -15.58 3.03
N TYR A 139 -12.12 -15.81 1.80
CA TYR A 139 -12.99 -16.12 0.67
C TYR A 139 -13.46 -17.57 0.65
N ALA A 140 -12.73 -18.51 1.27
CA ALA A 140 -13.18 -19.85 1.56
C ALA A 140 -14.20 -19.94 2.72
N LYS A 141 -14.45 -18.82 3.43
CA LYS A 141 -15.40 -18.67 4.54
C LYS A 141 -15.01 -19.50 5.78
N ILE A 142 -13.69 -19.62 6.01
CA ILE A 142 -13.12 -20.33 7.16
C ILE A 142 -12.23 -19.41 8.03
N GLY A 143 -12.28 -18.09 7.80
CA GLY A 143 -11.63 -17.10 8.65
C GLY A 143 -12.45 -16.77 9.90
N PHE A 144 -11.85 -16.11 10.88
CA PHE A 144 -12.51 -15.62 12.10
C PHE A 144 -12.77 -14.11 11.96
N GLN A 145 -14.02 -13.67 12.17
CA GLN A 145 -14.35 -12.25 12.31
C GLN A 145 -14.15 -11.79 13.75
N VAL A 146 -13.86 -10.51 13.95
CA VAL A 146 -13.72 -9.91 15.28
C VAL A 146 -15.01 -10.06 16.10
N SER A 147 -16.18 -9.92 15.47
CA SER A 147 -17.47 -10.08 16.13
C SER A 147 -17.66 -11.46 16.77
N GLU A 148 -17.08 -12.51 16.21
CA GLU A 148 -17.21 -13.88 16.74
C GLU A 148 -16.54 -14.02 18.12
N LEU A 149 -15.55 -13.17 18.44
CA LEU A 149 -14.93 -13.15 19.77
C LEU A 149 -15.93 -12.75 20.89
N PHE A 150 -17.01 -12.09 20.52
CA PHE A 150 -18.04 -11.59 21.44
C PHE A 150 -19.37 -12.34 21.30
N GLY A 151 -19.41 -13.38 20.47
CA GLY A 151 -20.56 -14.25 20.25
C GLY A 151 -20.59 -15.47 21.17
N ASP A 152 -21.18 -16.55 20.69
CA ASP A 152 -21.26 -17.84 21.39
C ASP A 152 -19.89 -18.54 21.41
N MET A 153 -19.40 -18.86 22.60
CA MET A 153 -18.07 -19.47 22.78
C MET A 153 -18.03 -20.94 22.41
N ASP A 154 -19.15 -21.66 22.53
CA ASP A 154 -19.22 -23.07 22.14
C ASP A 154 -19.19 -23.20 20.60
N GLU A 155 -19.92 -22.33 19.89
CA GLU A 155 -19.87 -22.24 18.43
C GLU A 155 -18.47 -21.86 17.94
N LEU A 156 -17.80 -20.93 18.63
CA LEU A 156 -16.42 -20.52 18.30
C LEU A 156 -15.43 -21.67 18.48
N LYS A 157 -15.59 -22.47 19.56
CA LYS A 157 -14.74 -23.62 19.84
C LYS A 157 -14.94 -24.72 18.79
N GLU A 158 -16.17 -25.04 18.44
CA GLU A 158 -16.49 -25.98 17.36
C GLU A 158 -15.88 -25.53 16.02
N LYS A 159 -15.94 -24.23 15.74
CA LYS A 159 -15.29 -23.64 14.57
C LYS A 159 -13.77 -23.83 14.57
N CYS A 160 -13.10 -23.64 15.74
CA CYS A 160 -11.68 -23.91 15.90
C CYS A 160 -11.32 -25.36 15.55
N GLU A 161 -12.08 -26.33 16.04
CA GLU A 161 -11.89 -27.76 15.75
C GLU A 161 -11.99 -28.06 14.24
N ARG A 162 -13.02 -27.51 13.59
CA ARG A 162 -13.23 -27.67 12.14
C ARG A 162 -12.10 -27.07 11.32
N ILE A 163 -11.66 -25.84 11.66
CA ILE A 163 -10.57 -25.18 10.95
C ILE A 163 -9.25 -25.90 11.19
N CYS A 164 -8.99 -26.33 12.43
CA CYS A 164 -7.83 -27.12 12.80
C CYS A 164 -7.71 -28.39 11.94
N THR A 165 -8.81 -29.14 11.79
CA THR A 165 -8.86 -30.32 10.95
C THR A 165 -8.45 -30.02 9.51
N LEU A 166 -9.00 -28.96 8.90
CA LEU A 166 -8.67 -28.55 7.52
C LEU A 166 -7.20 -28.14 7.38
N LYS A 167 -6.68 -27.35 8.30
CA LYS A 167 -5.29 -26.86 8.24
C LYS A 167 -4.28 -27.97 8.45
N ASN A 168 -4.59 -28.95 9.31
CA ASN A 168 -3.71 -30.07 9.60
C ASN A 168 -3.51 -30.99 8.38
N VAL A 169 -4.46 -31.06 7.45
CA VAL A 169 -4.24 -31.77 6.18
C VAL A 169 -3.07 -31.11 5.41
N MET A 170 -3.03 -29.80 5.31
CA MET A 170 -1.93 -29.10 4.63
C MET A 170 -0.62 -29.20 5.42
N LEU A 171 -0.67 -28.94 6.71
CA LEU A 171 0.52 -28.94 7.57
C LEU A 171 1.21 -30.29 7.57
N VAL A 172 0.48 -31.37 7.82
CA VAL A 172 1.05 -32.71 7.96
C VAL A 172 1.42 -33.30 6.59
N HIS A 173 0.52 -33.27 5.60
CA HIS A 173 0.72 -34.02 4.36
C HIS A 173 1.42 -33.22 3.25
N LEU A 174 1.32 -31.89 3.24
CA LEU A 174 1.98 -31.07 2.22
C LEU A 174 3.29 -30.47 2.72
N TYR A 175 3.27 -29.90 3.93
CA TYR A 175 4.44 -29.18 4.47
C TYR A 175 5.30 -30.03 5.41
N HIS A 176 4.83 -31.20 5.83
CA HIS A 176 5.50 -32.10 6.79
C HIS A 176 5.87 -31.39 8.09
N LYS A 177 4.92 -30.64 8.63
CA LYS A 177 5.01 -29.87 9.88
C LYS A 177 4.03 -30.45 10.91
N ASP A 178 4.24 -30.06 12.16
CA ASP A 178 3.40 -30.49 13.28
C ASP A 178 1.96 -29.96 13.10
N PRO A 179 0.96 -30.75 13.53
CA PRO A 179 -0.44 -30.33 13.47
C PRO A 179 -0.73 -29.22 14.48
N LEU A 180 -1.71 -28.38 14.16
CA LEU A 180 -2.30 -27.40 15.08
C LEU A 180 -3.17 -28.11 16.13
N ASN A 181 -3.29 -27.48 17.28
CA ASN A 181 -4.21 -27.86 18.35
C ASN A 181 -5.39 -26.87 18.40
N ALA A 182 -6.62 -27.39 18.44
CA ALA A 182 -7.82 -26.55 18.41
C ALA A 182 -8.00 -25.72 19.71
N ASP A 183 -7.62 -26.27 20.87
CA ASP A 183 -7.68 -25.54 22.14
C ASP A 183 -6.66 -24.39 22.18
N GLU A 184 -5.48 -24.56 21.55
CA GLU A 184 -4.49 -23.48 21.41
C GLU A 184 -5.00 -22.36 20.51
N ILE A 185 -5.68 -22.68 19.42
CA ILE A 185 -6.34 -21.67 18.55
C ILE A 185 -7.39 -20.91 19.34
N PHE A 186 -8.25 -21.61 20.08
CA PHE A 186 -9.30 -21.01 20.89
C PHE A 186 -8.71 -20.10 22.00
N ASN A 187 -7.70 -20.57 22.72
CA ASN A 187 -7.03 -19.77 23.76
C ASN A 187 -6.39 -18.50 23.16
N THR A 188 -5.75 -18.61 22.01
CA THR A 188 -5.21 -17.44 21.27
C THR A 188 -6.32 -16.45 20.93
N LEU A 189 -7.48 -16.90 20.49
CA LEU A 189 -8.63 -16.02 20.21
C LEU A 189 -9.15 -15.34 21.48
N MET A 190 -9.13 -16.04 22.64
CA MET A 190 -9.53 -15.43 23.91
C MET A 190 -8.54 -14.34 24.37
N GLU A 191 -7.24 -14.56 24.22
CA GLU A 191 -6.24 -13.51 24.45
C GLU A 191 -6.49 -12.31 23.51
N TYR A 192 -6.75 -12.57 22.23
CA TYR A 192 -7.04 -11.52 21.25
C TYR A 192 -8.31 -10.73 21.59
N LYS A 193 -9.33 -11.41 22.13
CA LYS A 193 -10.55 -10.75 22.62
C LYS A 193 -10.24 -9.68 23.66
N GLU A 194 -9.46 -10.02 24.67
CA GLU A 194 -9.07 -9.06 25.72
C GLU A 194 -8.26 -7.87 25.16
N MET A 195 -7.34 -8.16 24.21
CA MET A 195 -6.49 -7.13 23.62
C MET A 195 -7.28 -6.14 22.76
N ILE A 196 -8.27 -6.62 22.00
CA ILE A 196 -8.96 -5.82 20.98
C ILE A 196 -10.26 -5.18 21.48
N ALA A 197 -10.88 -5.71 22.54
CA ALA A 197 -12.18 -5.28 23.05
C ALA A 197 -12.36 -3.75 23.18
N PRO A 198 -11.35 -2.98 23.66
CA PRO A 198 -11.48 -1.53 23.80
C PRO A 198 -11.64 -0.75 22.49
N TYR A 199 -11.37 -1.39 21.37
CA TYR A 199 -11.30 -0.73 20.04
C TYR A 199 -12.42 -1.16 19.09
N VAL A 200 -13.15 -2.24 19.41
CA VAL A 200 -14.16 -2.84 18.51
C VAL A 200 -15.41 -1.97 18.44
N ALA A 201 -15.86 -1.72 17.22
CA ALA A 201 -17.07 -0.95 16.97
C ALA A 201 -17.76 -1.41 15.66
N ASP A 202 -19.07 -1.15 15.54
CA ASP A 202 -19.77 -1.17 14.25
C ASP A 202 -19.35 0.06 13.45
N THR A 203 -18.22 -0.09 12.73
CA THR A 203 -17.67 0.99 11.93
C THR A 203 -18.54 1.32 10.72
N GLY A 204 -19.33 0.37 10.22
CA GLY A 204 -20.27 0.61 9.12
C GLY A 204 -21.37 1.59 9.51
N LEU A 205 -21.98 1.38 10.68
CA LEU A 205 -22.99 2.30 11.23
C LEU A 205 -22.38 3.66 11.54
N TYR A 206 -21.19 3.68 12.16
CA TYR A 206 -20.48 4.93 12.45
C TYR A 206 -20.20 5.74 11.17
N LEU A 207 -19.70 5.11 10.13
CA LEU A 207 -19.38 5.77 8.86
C LEU A 207 -20.64 6.25 8.14
N HIS A 208 -21.73 5.48 8.19
CA HIS A 208 -23.02 5.93 7.66
C HIS A 208 -23.49 7.23 8.31
N GLN A 209 -23.36 7.34 9.63
CA GLN A 209 -23.70 8.55 10.36
C GLN A 209 -22.75 9.71 10.02
N ALA A 210 -21.44 9.44 9.99
CA ALA A 210 -20.43 10.42 9.66
C ALA A 210 -20.62 11.02 8.25
N ILE A 211 -21.02 10.20 7.27
CA ILE A 211 -21.33 10.65 5.90
C ILE A 211 -22.53 11.61 5.93
N LYS A 212 -23.58 11.29 6.67
CA LYS A 212 -24.76 12.17 6.81
C LYS A 212 -24.42 13.51 7.47
N GLU A 213 -23.45 13.51 8.37
CA GLU A 213 -22.93 14.71 9.03
C GLU A 213 -21.94 15.50 8.14
N GLY A 214 -21.64 15.02 6.94
CA GLY A 214 -20.74 15.70 6.02
C GLY A 214 -19.25 15.59 6.39
N LYS A 215 -18.87 14.60 7.21
CA LYS A 215 -17.48 14.38 7.62
C LYS A 215 -16.57 14.09 6.44
N LYS A 216 -15.34 14.62 6.49
CA LYS A 216 -14.28 14.37 5.50
C LYS A 216 -13.60 13.04 5.79
N ILE A 217 -13.74 12.09 4.87
CA ILE A 217 -13.20 10.74 5.00
C ILE A 217 -12.00 10.58 4.05
N LEU A 218 -10.89 10.05 4.58
CA LEU A 218 -9.70 9.68 3.84
C LEU A 218 -9.53 8.17 3.86
N LEU A 219 -9.54 7.55 2.69
CA LEU A 219 -9.27 6.13 2.49
C LEU A 219 -7.78 5.94 2.17
N GLU A 220 -7.07 5.26 3.05
CA GLU A 220 -5.65 4.97 2.91
C GLU A 220 -5.42 3.58 2.33
N GLY A 221 -4.95 3.53 1.07
CA GLY A 221 -4.57 2.32 0.39
C GLY A 221 -3.15 1.87 0.71
N GLN A 222 -2.91 0.58 0.54
CA GLN A 222 -1.61 -0.06 0.68
C GLN A 222 -1.20 -0.70 -0.64
N LEU A 223 0.10 -0.71 -0.97
CA LEU A 223 0.61 -1.19 -2.25
C LEU A 223 0.14 -0.33 -3.45
N GLY A 224 0.13 -0.87 -4.65
CA GLY A 224 -0.25 -0.17 -5.87
C GLY A 224 -0.94 -1.07 -6.87
N THR A 225 -1.47 -0.49 -7.94
CA THR A 225 -2.31 -1.15 -8.95
C THR A 225 -1.71 -2.43 -9.53
N LEU A 226 -0.39 -2.43 -9.78
CA LEU A 226 0.29 -3.58 -10.38
C LEU A 226 0.42 -4.77 -9.41
N LYS A 227 0.02 -4.62 -8.16
CA LYS A 227 -0.07 -5.67 -7.14
C LYS A 227 -1.50 -6.15 -6.90
N ASP A 228 -2.48 -5.67 -7.68
CA ASP A 228 -3.86 -6.12 -7.60
C ASP A 228 -4.02 -7.54 -8.20
N PRO A 229 -4.81 -8.44 -7.59
CA PRO A 229 -4.99 -9.81 -8.09
C PRO A 229 -5.59 -9.89 -9.49
N ASP A 230 -6.49 -8.97 -9.86
CA ASP A 230 -7.21 -8.98 -11.12
C ASP A 230 -6.54 -8.11 -12.20
N HIS A 231 -5.95 -6.99 -11.80
CA HIS A 231 -5.40 -5.97 -12.72
C HIS A 231 -3.88 -5.86 -12.69
N GLY A 232 -3.20 -6.54 -11.77
CA GLY A 232 -1.75 -6.48 -11.60
C GLY A 232 -0.98 -7.49 -12.45
N ILE A 233 0.28 -7.64 -12.10
CA ILE A 233 1.24 -8.54 -12.76
C ILE A 233 1.13 -9.98 -12.20
N TYR A 234 -0.08 -10.55 -12.21
CA TYR A 234 -0.36 -11.89 -11.69
C TYR A 234 0.62 -12.93 -12.27
N PRO A 235 1.17 -13.87 -11.45
CA PRO A 235 0.86 -14.14 -10.05
C PRO A 235 1.69 -13.34 -9.03
N MET A 236 2.54 -12.41 -9.43
CA MET A 236 3.42 -11.64 -8.56
C MET A 236 2.70 -10.43 -7.95
N VAL A 237 1.57 -10.68 -7.30
CA VAL A 237 0.63 -9.70 -6.73
C VAL A 237 0.45 -9.92 -5.23
N THR A 238 -0.27 -9.02 -4.55
CA THR A 238 -0.79 -9.26 -3.20
C THR A 238 -2.17 -9.91 -3.28
N SER A 239 -2.66 -10.48 -2.19
CA SER A 239 -3.97 -11.15 -2.17
C SER A 239 -5.13 -10.22 -1.79
N SER A 240 -4.86 -8.95 -1.49
CA SER A 240 -5.87 -7.92 -1.30
C SER A 240 -5.95 -7.02 -2.52
N SER A 241 -7.09 -6.36 -2.76
CA SER A 241 -7.19 -5.36 -3.83
C SER A 241 -6.74 -3.98 -3.35
N PRO A 242 -5.65 -3.40 -3.90
CA PRO A 242 -5.18 -2.05 -3.60
C PRO A 242 -5.90 -0.96 -4.39
N LEU A 243 -6.99 -1.29 -5.07
CA LEU A 243 -7.74 -0.36 -5.89
C LEU A 243 -8.67 0.53 -5.03
N ALA A 244 -8.83 1.79 -5.42
CA ALA A 244 -9.76 2.73 -4.78
C ALA A 244 -11.19 2.19 -4.72
N ALA A 245 -11.63 1.45 -5.75
CA ALA A 245 -12.93 0.80 -5.79
C ALA A 245 -13.17 -0.18 -4.63
N TYR A 246 -12.12 -0.89 -4.19
CA TYR A 246 -12.22 -1.77 -3.02
C TYR A 246 -12.36 -0.97 -1.71
N GLY A 247 -12.01 0.31 -1.71
CA GLY A 247 -12.19 1.19 -0.57
C GLY A 247 -13.63 1.25 -0.09
N ALA A 248 -14.60 1.23 -0.99
CA ALA A 248 -16.01 1.16 -0.66
C ALA A 248 -16.37 -0.13 0.11
N ILE A 249 -15.89 -1.27 -0.38
CA ILE A 249 -16.13 -2.58 0.23
C ILE A 249 -15.37 -2.70 1.56
N GLY A 250 -14.07 -2.36 1.56
CA GLY A 250 -13.19 -2.57 2.69
C GLY A 250 -13.40 -1.59 3.85
N ALA A 251 -14.03 -0.43 3.61
CA ALA A 251 -14.47 0.52 4.62
C ALA A 251 -15.96 0.35 5.00
N GLY A 252 -16.78 -0.25 4.12
CA GLY A 252 -18.22 -0.38 4.33
C GLY A 252 -18.99 0.90 4.02
N ILE A 253 -18.58 1.67 3.00
CA ILE A 253 -19.24 2.90 2.55
C ILE A 253 -19.80 2.75 1.14
N PRO A 254 -20.81 3.55 0.72
CA PRO A 254 -21.31 3.53 -0.65
C PRO A 254 -20.21 3.93 -1.67
N PRO A 255 -20.12 3.27 -2.84
CA PRO A 255 -19.05 3.55 -3.81
C PRO A 255 -19.13 4.96 -4.41
N TYR A 256 -20.30 5.56 -4.50
CA TYR A 256 -20.50 6.93 -5.01
C TYR A 256 -20.00 8.02 -4.03
N GLU A 257 -19.65 7.67 -2.80
CA GLU A 257 -19.02 8.59 -1.85
C GLU A 257 -17.53 8.82 -2.17
N ILE A 258 -16.89 7.89 -2.88
CA ILE A 258 -15.48 8.02 -3.31
C ILE A 258 -15.43 8.82 -4.61
N ASN A 259 -15.37 10.13 -4.50
CA ASN A 259 -15.39 11.04 -5.64
C ASN A 259 -14.06 11.75 -5.90
N GLU A 260 -13.10 11.63 -5.01
CA GLU A 260 -11.72 12.06 -5.20
C GLU A 260 -10.77 10.87 -5.05
N ILE A 261 -9.98 10.60 -6.09
CA ILE A 261 -8.98 9.53 -6.10
C ILE A 261 -7.63 10.14 -6.47
N THR A 262 -6.81 10.35 -5.44
CA THR A 262 -5.43 10.78 -5.63
C THR A 262 -4.54 9.55 -5.79
N THR A 263 -4.04 9.36 -6.99
CA THR A 263 -3.14 8.25 -7.30
C THR A 263 -1.70 8.72 -7.13
N VAL A 264 -0.93 8.02 -6.31
CA VAL A 264 0.46 8.39 -6.05
C VAL A 264 1.38 7.66 -7.02
N ALA A 265 2.26 8.40 -7.68
CA ALA A 265 3.32 7.89 -8.55
C ALA A 265 4.68 8.44 -8.10
N LYS A 266 5.73 7.65 -8.22
CA LYS A 266 7.11 8.07 -7.91
C LYS A 266 7.78 8.56 -9.19
N ALA A 267 8.62 9.61 -9.11
CA ALA A 267 9.33 10.19 -10.26
C ALA A 267 10.33 9.24 -10.96
N TYR A 268 10.60 8.09 -10.37
CA TYR A 268 11.24 6.92 -10.96
C TYR A 268 10.50 5.68 -10.48
N SER A 269 10.81 4.50 -10.97
CA SER A 269 10.11 3.28 -10.57
C SER A 269 10.89 2.50 -9.52
N SER A 270 10.18 1.88 -8.56
CA SER A 270 10.75 0.91 -7.64
C SER A 270 9.77 -0.23 -7.36
N ALA A 271 10.30 -1.42 -7.11
CA ALA A 271 9.50 -2.61 -6.83
C ALA A 271 10.17 -3.50 -5.78
N VAL A 272 9.33 -4.18 -4.98
CA VAL A 272 9.74 -5.25 -4.07
C VAL A 272 9.21 -6.58 -4.60
N GLY A 273 10.01 -7.64 -4.46
CA GLY A 273 9.66 -8.99 -4.88
C GLY A 273 9.83 -9.23 -6.39
N ALA A 274 9.39 -10.41 -6.82
CA ALA A 274 9.48 -10.86 -8.20
C ALA A 274 8.42 -10.21 -9.10
N GLY A 275 8.51 -10.49 -10.39
CA GLY A 275 7.54 -10.09 -11.40
C GLY A 275 8.09 -9.09 -12.42
N ALA A 276 7.33 -8.85 -13.47
CA ALA A 276 7.72 -8.01 -14.59
C ALA A 276 7.94 -6.55 -14.17
N PHE A 277 9.05 -5.99 -14.62
CA PHE A 277 9.43 -4.61 -14.38
C PHE A 277 10.20 -4.10 -15.61
N VAL A 278 9.47 -3.68 -16.64
CA VAL A 278 10.03 -3.42 -17.99
C VAL A 278 11.08 -2.30 -17.99
N SER A 279 10.89 -1.26 -17.19
CA SER A 279 11.82 -0.13 -17.06
C SER A 279 12.93 -0.33 -16.02
N GLU A 280 13.14 -1.57 -15.53
CA GLU A 280 14.19 -1.89 -14.55
C GLU A 280 15.58 -1.60 -15.09
N ILE A 281 16.45 -1.06 -14.23
CA ILE A 281 17.85 -0.78 -14.51
C ILE A 281 18.76 -1.60 -13.60
N PHE A 282 20.00 -1.82 -14.04
CA PHE A 282 20.98 -2.69 -13.39
C PHE A 282 22.35 -2.02 -13.29
N GLY A 283 23.25 -2.62 -12.49
CA GLY A 283 24.62 -2.16 -12.34
C GLY A 283 24.75 -0.84 -11.60
N GLU A 284 25.80 -0.08 -11.90
CA GLU A 284 26.17 1.15 -11.16
C GLU A 284 25.07 2.21 -11.19
N GLU A 285 24.34 2.35 -12.29
CA GLU A 285 23.21 3.27 -12.43
C GLU A 285 22.09 2.95 -11.44
N ALA A 286 21.74 1.66 -11.31
CA ALA A 286 20.75 1.20 -10.35
C ALA A 286 21.23 1.40 -8.90
N ASP A 287 22.50 1.13 -8.63
CA ASP A 287 23.07 1.27 -7.29
C ASP A 287 23.10 2.74 -6.85
N GLU A 288 23.46 3.66 -7.76
CA GLU A 288 23.45 5.09 -7.46
C GLU A 288 22.02 5.62 -7.23
N LEU A 289 21.06 5.24 -8.08
CA LEU A 289 19.64 5.63 -7.87
C LEU A 289 19.10 5.03 -6.57
N ARG A 290 19.41 3.77 -6.26
CA ARG A 290 19.00 3.10 -5.04
C ARG A 290 19.56 3.80 -3.79
N LYS A 291 20.82 4.20 -3.82
CA LYS A 291 21.50 4.88 -2.73
C LYS A 291 20.89 6.26 -2.45
N ARG A 292 20.51 7.00 -3.49
CA ARG A 292 19.95 8.36 -3.40
C ARG A 292 18.45 8.38 -3.17
N GLY A 293 17.76 7.31 -3.57
CA GLY A 293 16.30 7.23 -3.55
C GLY A 293 15.73 7.19 -2.14
N GLY A 294 14.48 7.66 -2.02
CA GLY A 294 13.74 7.67 -0.75
C GLY A 294 14.41 8.50 0.35
N ASP A 295 14.03 8.22 1.61
CA ASP A 295 14.56 8.88 2.81
C ASP A 295 15.97 8.37 3.19
N LYS A 296 16.18 7.05 3.09
CA LYS A 296 17.45 6.37 3.46
C LYS A 296 17.92 5.38 2.39
N GLY A 297 17.64 5.67 1.14
CA GLY A 297 17.86 4.75 0.04
C GLY A 297 16.66 3.84 -0.24
N GLU A 298 16.65 3.21 -1.41
CA GLU A 298 15.61 2.27 -1.83
C GLU A 298 15.86 0.88 -1.21
N PHE A 299 15.52 0.78 0.09
CA PHE A 299 15.57 -0.46 0.86
C PHE A 299 14.22 -0.72 1.54
N GLY A 300 13.88 -1.98 1.70
CA GLY A 300 12.62 -2.36 2.36
C GLY A 300 12.60 -1.89 3.82
N ALA A 301 11.55 -1.17 4.22
CA ALA A 301 11.44 -0.61 5.58
C ALA A 301 11.51 -1.68 6.68
N THR A 302 10.97 -2.88 6.42
CA THR A 302 10.94 -4.01 7.36
C THR A 302 12.11 -4.96 7.18
N THR A 303 12.46 -5.28 5.93
CA THR A 303 13.42 -6.36 5.61
C THR A 303 14.82 -5.87 5.34
N GLY A 304 15.02 -4.57 5.12
CA GLY A 304 16.30 -3.99 4.68
C GLY A 304 16.76 -4.46 3.29
N ARG A 305 15.95 -5.25 2.57
CA ARG A 305 16.31 -5.75 1.23
C ARG A 305 16.39 -4.60 0.22
N PRO A 306 17.40 -4.58 -0.67
CA PRO A 306 17.47 -3.59 -1.74
C PRO A 306 16.26 -3.75 -2.66
N ARG A 307 15.59 -2.63 -2.94
CA ARG A 307 14.51 -2.58 -3.92
C ARG A 307 15.08 -2.64 -5.33
N ARG A 308 14.33 -3.25 -6.22
CA ARG A 308 14.53 -3.10 -7.67
C ARG A 308 14.19 -1.67 -8.03
N VAL A 309 14.98 -1.04 -8.88
CA VAL A 309 14.78 0.34 -9.33
C VAL A 309 14.78 0.43 -10.84
N GLY A 310 14.11 1.42 -11.38
CA GLY A 310 14.02 1.66 -12.81
C GLY A 310 13.65 3.10 -13.11
N TRP A 311 13.75 3.50 -14.37
CA TRP A 311 13.28 4.81 -14.80
C TRP A 311 11.77 4.91 -14.72
N PHE A 312 11.25 6.14 -14.69
CA PHE A 312 9.80 6.37 -14.69
C PHE A 312 9.13 5.63 -15.84
N ASP A 313 8.10 4.86 -15.54
CA ASP A 313 7.35 4.05 -16.50
C ASP A 313 5.99 4.68 -16.77
N ALA A 314 5.90 5.44 -17.88
CA ALA A 314 4.67 6.12 -18.25
C ALA A 314 3.56 5.15 -18.69
N VAL A 315 3.92 3.99 -19.26
CA VAL A 315 2.95 2.96 -19.68
C VAL A 315 2.28 2.33 -18.45
N ALA A 316 3.09 1.87 -17.48
CA ALA A 316 2.62 1.29 -16.24
C ALA A 316 1.82 2.30 -15.41
N THR A 317 2.33 3.55 -15.28
CA THR A 317 1.68 4.59 -14.48
C THR A 317 0.34 5.02 -15.07
N ARG A 318 0.27 5.22 -16.40
CA ARG A 318 -0.98 5.53 -17.10
C ARG A 318 -2.02 4.43 -16.89
N TYR A 319 -1.62 3.18 -17.03
CA TYR A 319 -2.49 2.03 -16.77
C TYR A 319 -2.99 2.05 -15.31
N GLY A 320 -2.10 2.23 -14.36
CA GLY A 320 -2.46 2.29 -12.96
C GLY A 320 -3.43 3.42 -12.64
N CYS A 321 -3.18 4.63 -13.11
CA CYS A 321 -4.09 5.77 -12.95
C CYS A 321 -5.48 5.50 -13.55
N ARG A 322 -5.52 4.87 -14.75
CA ARG A 322 -6.79 4.51 -15.42
C ARG A 322 -7.59 3.49 -14.60
N VAL A 323 -6.93 2.42 -14.11
CA VAL A 323 -7.60 1.36 -13.34
C VAL A 323 -8.07 1.88 -11.99
N GLN A 324 -7.29 2.77 -11.36
CA GLN A 324 -7.70 3.43 -10.11
C GLN A 324 -8.87 4.41 -10.30
N GLY A 325 -9.10 4.91 -11.52
CA GLY A 325 -10.04 6.00 -11.75
C GLY A 325 -9.50 7.34 -11.21
N ALA A 326 -8.20 7.60 -11.38
CA ALA A 326 -7.53 8.77 -10.84
C ALA A 326 -8.23 10.08 -11.24
N THR A 327 -8.56 10.91 -10.24
CA THR A 327 -9.01 12.29 -10.43
C THR A 327 -7.84 13.26 -10.35
N SER A 328 -6.77 12.88 -9.66
CA SER A 328 -5.52 13.62 -9.55
C SER A 328 -4.35 12.67 -9.30
N VAL A 329 -3.14 13.16 -9.57
CA VAL A 329 -1.88 12.43 -9.32
C VAL A 329 -0.99 13.25 -8.39
N ALA A 330 -0.39 12.57 -7.41
CA ALA A 330 0.71 13.08 -6.62
C ALA A 330 2.01 12.45 -7.12
N LEU A 331 2.90 13.26 -7.71
CA LEU A 331 4.22 12.82 -8.17
C LEU A 331 5.25 13.01 -7.06
N THR A 332 5.77 11.93 -6.53
CA THR A 332 6.64 11.95 -5.36
C THR A 332 8.10 11.70 -5.70
N VAL A 333 8.99 12.02 -4.75
CA VAL A 333 10.42 11.62 -4.78
C VAL A 333 11.14 12.18 -6.02
N LEU A 334 10.96 13.48 -6.30
CA LEU A 334 11.66 14.20 -7.38
C LEU A 334 13.10 14.55 -7.02
N ASP A 335 13.35 14.83 -5.73
CA ASP A 335 14.64 15.28 -5.21
C ASP A 335 15.82 14.34 -5.53
N PRO A 336 15.67 12.98 -5.47
CA PRO A 336 16.78 12.08 -5.81
C PRO A 336 17.27 12.16 -7.26
N LEU A 337 16.47 12.67 -8.18
CA LEU A 337 16.87 12.83 -9.58
C LEU A 337 17.75 14.06 -9.83
N GLY A 338 17.92 14.91 -8.80
CA GLY A 338 18.68 16.18 -8.90
C GLY A 338 20.15 16.04 -9.27
N TYR A 339 20.76 14.85 -9.25
CA TYR A 339 22.14 14.63 -9.68
C TYR A 339 22.30 14.40 -11.17
N LEU A 340 21.18 14.14 -11.87
CA LEU A 340 21.20 13.73 -13.26
C LEU A 340 21.26 14.92 -14.22
N LYS A 341 22.08 14.79 -15.26
CA LYS A 341 22.10 15.68 -16.41
C LYS A 341 21.05 15.33 -17.44
N GLU A 342 20.75 14.06 -17.55
CA GLU A 342 19.77 13.48 -18.45
C GLU A 342 18.93 12.43 -17.68
N ILE A 343 17.62 12.40 -17.92
CA ILE A 343 16.68 11.51 -17.24
C ILE A 343 15.92 10.71 -18.30
N PRO A 344 16.17 9.41 -18.44
CA PRO A 344 15.37 8.54 -19.29
C PRO A 344 13.97 8.35 -18.70
N MET A 345 12.96 8.27 -19.58
CA MET A 345 11.58 7.91 -19.24
C MET A 345 11.11 6.83 -20.20
N CYS A 346 10.55 5.74 -19.70
CA CYS A 346 9.92 4.71 -20.51
C CYS A 346 8.55 5.21 -21.00
N VAL A 347 8.45 5.47 -22.30
CA VAL A 347 7.26 6.03 -22.97
C VAL A 347 6.47 5.02 -23.79
N GLY A 348 6.99 3.81 -23.94
CA GLY A 348 6.38 2.71 -24.68
C GLY A 348 7.07 1.39 -24.39
N TYR A 349 6.43 0.30 -24.79
CA TYR A 349 6.97 -1.05 -24.76
C TYR A 349 7.08 -1.60 -26.18
N GLU A 350 8.24 -2.14 -26.55
CA GLU A 350 8.40 -2.95 -27.76
C GLU A 350 8.16 -4.41 -27.41
N ILE A 351 7.18 -5.03 -28.08
CA ILE A 351 6.82 -6.44 -27.93
C ILE A 351 6.70 -7.05 -29.31
N ASP A 352 7.49 -8.09 -29.59
CA ASP A 352 7.53 -8.78 -30.88
C ASP A 352 7.71 -7.81 -32.08
N GLY A 353 8.51 -6.74 -31.91
CA GLY A 353 8.81 -5.72 -32.93
C GLY A 353 7.75 -4.64 -33.07
N VAL A 354 6.70 -4.64 -32.25
CA VAL A 354 5.64 -3.62 -32.26
C VAL A 354 5.72 -2.78 -30.99
N VAL A 355 5.75 -1.44 -31.17
CA VAL A 355 5.72 -0.50 -30.04
C VAL A 355 4.30 -0.23 -29.63
N THR A 356 4.01 -0.41 -28.35
CA THR A 356 2.72 -0.08 -27.73
C THR A 356 2.88 0.89 -26.57
N LYS A 357 1.85 1.68 -26.33
CA LYS A 357 1.70 2.50 -25.13
C LYS A 357 0.68 1.91 -24.16
N ASP A 358 0.05 0.80 -24.49
CA ASP A 358 -0.91 0.10 -23.65
C ASP A 358 -0.21 -0.96 -22.81
N PHE A 359 -0.59 -1.05 -21.53
CA PHE A 359 -0.06 -2.01 -20.59
C PHE A 359 -0.61 -3.41 -20.90
N PRO A 360 0.23 -4.39 -21.24
CA PRO A 360 -0.21 -5.72 -21.66
C PRO A 360 -0.37 -6.68 -20.47
N THR A 361 -0.79 -7.91 -20.75
CA THR A 361 -0.81 -9.00 -19.78
C THR A 361 0.61 -9.46 -19.40
N THR A 362 0.74 -10.13 -18.25
CA THR A 362 2.05 -10.54 -17.69
C THR A 362 2.93 -11.31 -18.68
N GLN A 363 2.36 -12.25 -19.44
CA GLN A 363 3.11 -13.06 -20.41
C GLN A 363 3.72 -12.22 -21.53
N LYS A 364 3.08 -11.11 -21.90
CA LYS A 364 3.63 -10.15 -22.87
C LYS A 364 4.64 -9.21 -22.22
N LEU A 365 4.42 -8.84 -20.95
CA LEU A 365 5.38 -8.02 -20.19
C LEU A 365 6.76 -8.69 -20.06
N GLU A 366 6.79 -10.01 -19.90
CA GLU A 366 8.06 -10.77 -19.83
C GLU A 366 8.92 -10.67 -21.07
N LYS A 367 8.32 -10.34 -22.23
CA LYS A 367 8.99 -10.15 -23.51
C LYS A 367 9.21 -8.68 -23.86
N ALA A 368 8.61 -7.78 -23.10
CA ALA A 368 8.61 -6.36 -23.39
C ALA A 368 10.00 -5.75 -23.18
N LYS A 369 10.37 -4.84 -24.08
CA LYS A 369 11.56 -3.99 -23.96
C LYS A 369 11.12 -2.54 -23.80
N PRO A 370 11.77 -1.76 -22.92
CA PRO A 370 11.40 -0.36 -22.74
C PRO A 370 11.82 0.48 -23.93
N VAL A 371 10.94 1.39 -24.35
CA VAL A 371 11.26 2.45 -25.32
C VAL A 371 11.43 3.73 -24.53
N TYR A 372 12.64 4.26 -24.52
CA TYR A 372 12.99 5.44 -23.73
C TYR A 372 12.95 6.74 -24.53
N LYS A 373 12.50 7.80 -23.86
CA LYS A 373 12.74 9.20 -24.23
C LYS A 373 13.66 9.80 -23.18
N VAL A 374 14.74 10.43 -23.60
CA VAL A 374 15.68 11.11 -22.70
C VAL A 374 15.30 12.58 -22.58
N LEU A 375 15.17 13.06 -21.35
CA LEU A 375 14.85 14.45 -21.01
C LEU A 375 16.06 15.11 -20.35
N PRO A 376 16.26 16.42 -20.50
CA PRO A 376 17.30 17.13 -19.77
C PRO A 376 16.96 17.13 -18.27
N GLY A 377 17.94 16.75 -17.45
CA GLY A 377 17.85 16.83 -16.00
C GLY A 377 18.07 18.26 -15.50
N TRP A 378 17.81 18.47 -14.21
CA TRP A 378 17.99 19.80 -13.59
C TRP A 378 19.31 19.96 -12.85
N ASN A 379 20.01 18.88 -12.56
CA ASN A 379 21.36 18.84 -11.99
C ASN A 379 21.59 19.80 -10.80
N CYS A 380 20.62 19.90 -9.90
CA CYS A 380 20.70 20.66 -8.65
C CYS A 380 19.77 20.11 -7.59
N ASP A 381 20.00 20.48 -6.32
CA ASP A 381 19.10 20.18 -5.20
C ASP A 381 17.85 21.05 -5.29
N ILE A 382 16.68 20.41 -5.20
CA ILE A 382 15.37 21.07 -5.23
C ILE A 382 14.65 21.01 -3.87
N ARG A 383 15.25 20.40 -2.87
CA ARG A 383 14.69 20.35 -1.51
C ARG A 383 14.57 21.75 -0.93
N GLY A 384 13.52 22.00 -0.18
CA GLY A 384 13.25 23.32 0.38
C GLY A 384 12.53 24.30 -0.54
N ILE A 385 12.39 24.03 -1.84
CA ILE A 385 11.52 24.80 -2.73
C ILE A 385 10.06 24.51 -2.35
N ARG A 386 9.24 25.57 -2.27
CA ARG A 386 7.84 25.49 -1.80
C ARG A 386 6.81 25.96 -2.83
N LYS A 387 7.24 26.56 -3.93
CA LYS A 387 6.37 27.00 -5.00
C LYS A 387 6.77 26.33 -6.32
N TYR A 388 5.79 26.00 -7.14
CA TYR A 388 6.03 25.35 -8.42
C TYR A 388 6.84 26.22 -9.37
N GLU A 389 6.60 27.52 -9.36
CA GLU A 389 7.26 28.51 -10.19
C GLU A 389 8.77 28.59 -9.93
N ASP A 390 9.19 28.32 -8.69
CA ASP A 390 10.59 28.37 -8.26
C ASP A 390 11.39 27.11 -8.61
N LEU A 391 10.72 26.04 -9.08
CA LEU A 391 11.39 24.84 -9.55
C LEU A 391 12.23 25.14 -10.80
N PRO A 392 13.39 24.47 -10.97
CA PRO A 392 14.18 24.57 -12.19
C PRO A 392 13.35 24.26 -13.43
N GLU A 393 13.61 24.97 -14.52
CA GLU A 393 12.83 24.83 -15.76
C GLU A 393 12.78 23.39 -16.29
N ASN A 394 13.90 22.66 -16.24
CA ASN A 394 13.93 21.27 -16.66
C ASN A 394 13.13 20.36 -15.73
N CYS A 395 13.05 20.68 -14.42
CA CYS A 395 12.21 19.95 -13.47
C CYS A 395 10.72 20.15 -13.81
N LYS A 396 10.30 21.38 -14.10
CA LYS A 396 8.92 21.68 -14.55
C LYS A 396 8.60 20.94 -15.85
N LYS A 397 9.50 20.99 -16.84
CA LYS A 397 9.33 20.24 -18.11
C LYS A 397 9.23 18.74 -17.91
N TYR A 398 10.00 18.18 -16.98
CA TYR A 398 9.89 16.76 -16.62
C TYR A 398 8.49 16.42 -16.07
N ILE A 399 7.99 17.22 -15.12
CA ILE A 399 6.66 17.05 -14.52
C ILE A 399 5.57 17.15 -15.59
N GLU A 400 5.63 18.16 -16.45
CA GLU A 400 4.68 18.37 -17.55
C GLU A 400 4.73 17.23 -18.58
N PHE A 401 5.90 16.73 -18.89
CA PHE A 401 6.08 15.58 -19.78
C PHE A 401 5.51 14.28 -19.20
N VAL A 402 5.72 14.05 -17.88
CA VAL A 402 5.06 12.94 -17.17
C VAL A 402 3.56 13.07 -17.25
N GLU A 403 3.00 14.24 -16.94
CA GLU A 403 1.57 14.53 -16.96
C GLU A 403 0.95 14.26 -18.32
N GLU A 404 1.58 14.74 -19.41
CA GLU A 404 1.15 14.51 -20.78
C GLU A 404 1.11 13.01 -21.12
N HIS A 405 2.15 12.26 -20.73
CA HIS A 405 2.26 10.85 -21.11
C HIS A 405 1.36 9.93 -20.30
N ILE A 406 1.10 10.24 -19.04
CA ILE A 406 0.12 9.49 -18.24
C ILE A 406 -1.32 9.90 -18.56
N GLY A 407 -1.57 11.15 -18.99
CA GLY A 407 -2.89 11.67 -19.35
C GLY A 407 -3.79 11.97 -18.15
N PHE A 408 -3.22 12.19 -16.96
CA PHE A 408 -3.94 12.51 -15.73
C PHE A 408 -3.31 13.72 -15.04
N PRO A 409 -4.12 14.60 -14.39
CA PRO A 409 -3.63 15.84 -13.81
C PRO A 409 -2.69 15.58 -12.61
N ILE A 410 -1.47 16.07 -12.70
CA ILE A 410 -0.54 16.10 -11.57
C ILE A 410 -0.79 17.38 -10.78
N THR A 411 -1.39 17.28 -9.61
CA THR A 411 -1.77 18.43 -8.77
C THR A 411 -0.85 18.62 -7.56
N MET A 412 -0.07 17.60 -7.23
CA MET A 412 0.90 17.63 -6.14
C MET A 412 2.24 17.07 -6.61
N VAL A 413 3.33 17.71 -6.22
CA VAL A 413 4.68 17.22 -6.42
C VAL A 413 5.45 17.24 -5.11
N SER A 414 6.26 16.22 -4.85
CA SER A 414 7.02 16.08 -3.63
C SER A 414 8.52 16.13 -3.93
N ASN A 415 9.23 17.02 -3.26
CA ASN A 415 10.65 17.32 -3.47
C ASN A 415 11.54 17.11 -2.24
N GLY A 416 11.08 16.29 -1.29
CA GLY A 416 11.83 15.91 -0.09
C GLY A 416 11.05 14.95 0.79
N PRO A 417 11.61 14.45 1.91
CA PRO A 417 11.03 13.43 2.74
C PRO A 417 9.99 13.91 3.77
N GLY A 418 10.02 15.19 4.14
CA GLY A 418 9.17 15.75 5.19
C GLY A 418 7.74 15.98 4.74
N ARG A 419 6.82 16.11 5.71
CA ARG A 419 5.41 16.43 5.47
C ARG A 419 5.23 17.68 4.62
N ASP A 420 6.01 18.72 4.89
CA ASP A 420 5.93 20.03 4.23
C ASP A 420 6.64 20.09 2.88
N ASP A 421 7.30 19.01 2.46
CA ASP A 421 7.99 18.92 1.18
C ASP A 421 7.04 18.53 0.05
N ILE A 422 5.89 19.20 -0.02
CA ILE A 422 4.87 19.03 -1.05
C ILE A 422 4.52 20.39 -1.65
N ILE A 423 4.53 20.45 -2.96
CA ILE A 423 4.19 21.63 -3.75
C ILE A 423 2.88 21.34 -4.48
N TYR A 424 1.89 22.18 -4.27
CA TYR A 424 0.65 22.17 -5.06
C TYR A 424 0.85 22.91 -6.38
N ARG A 425 0.20 22.42 -7.42
CA ARG A 425 0.18 23.06 -8.73
C ARG A 425 -1.18 22.94 -9.39
N GLU A 426 -1.51 23.88 -10.26
CA GLU A 426 -2.61 23.76 -11.18
C GLU A 426 -2.16 22.96 -12.40
N SER A 427 -2.96 21.95 -12.77
CA SER A 427 -2.71 21.16 -13.97
C SER A 427 -3.49 21.71 -15.16
N LYS A 428 -2.86 21.71 -16.34
CA LYS A 428 -3.55 22.02 -17.60
C LYS A 428 -4.62 20.98 -17.99
N LEU A 429 -4.58 19.79 -17.38
CA LEU A 429 -5.53 18.70 -17.57
C LEU A 429 -6.65 18.69 -16.53
N SER A 430 -6.60 19.54 -15.50
CA SER A 430 -7.69 19.70 -14.53
C SER A 430 -8.94 20.26 -15.24
N LYS A 431 -10.07 19.57 -15.03
CA LYS A 431 -11.36 19.98 -15.58
C LYS A 431 -12.04 21.01 -14.68
#